data_9197114ab871d8ed55d78d6b5ce8bb8f
#
_entry.id   9197114ab871d8ed55d78d6b5ce8bb8f
#
_cell.length_a   1.000
_cell.length_b   1.000
_cell.length_c   1.000
_cell.angle_alpha   90.00
_cell.angle_beta   90.00
_cell.angle_gamma   90.00
#
_symmetry.space_group_name_H-M   'P 1'
#
loop_
_entity.id
_entity.type
_entity.pdbx_description
1 polymer ?
#
loop_
_entity_poly.entity_id
_entity_poly.type
_entity_poly.pdbx_seq_one_letter_code
_entity_poly.pdbx_strand_id
1 'polypeptide(L)'
;VDKTVEALKGMLEDHFADYSKAIDKQVFAAMLEAYYTDLPKENQPEYVVEMVQKYKMDYEKMAEDFFKKSIFDSQEEVASFLEKPSAKTIAKDPMYQLMNSAYTHYKETIAPAAKEEAEKLQRSERLFVKGLRAMNKNKAYAPDANSTMRFTYGQVKDYYPRDAVKYNYITTAQGILEKEDPNNPEFVVPEKLKTLIQKKDYGQYANAEGELVVNFITNNDITGGNSGSPMINGKGELIGTAFDGNWEAMSGDIAFETELQRTIGVDIRYTLFIIDKFAGA
;
A
#
# COMPACT_ATOMS: atom_id res chain seq x y z
N VAL A 1 -26.52 -4.92 12.13
CA VAL A 1 -26.57 -5.77 10.92
C VAL A 1 -26.76 -4.89 9.69
N ASP A 2 -27.80 -4.06 9.62
CA ASP A 2 -28.11 -3.28 8.41
C ASP A 2 -26.99 -2.33 7.98
N LYS A 3 -26.38 -1.57 8.91
CA LYS A 3 -25.26 -0.67 8.60
C LYS A 3 -24.01 -1.42 8.08
N THR A 4 -23.76 -2.62 8.62
CA THR A 4 -22.62 -3.45 8.18
C THR A 4 -22.89 -4.01 6.78
N VAL A 5 -24.11 -4.44 6.51
CA VAL A 5 -24.53 -4.95 5.20
C VAL A 5 -24.41 -3.87 4.13
N GLU A 6 -24.89 -2.66 4.41
CA GLU A 6 -24.76 -1.52 3.48
C GLU A 6 -23.30 -1.15 3.22
N ALA A 7 -22.47 -1.13 4.26
CA ALA A 7 -21.04 -0.88 4.09
C ALA A 7 -20.37 -1.95 3.21
N LEU A 8 -20.68 -3.23 3.43
CA LEU A 8 -20.15 -4.34 2.63
C LEU A 8 -20.62 -4.28 1.18
N LYS A 9 -21.89 -3.97 0.93
CA LYS A 9 -22.41 -3.78 -0.43
C LYS A 9 -21.67 -2.67 -1.19
N GLY A 10 -21.35 -1.55 -0.52
CA GLY A 10 -20.60 -0.46 -1.11
C GLY A 10 -19.14 -0.80 -1.46
N MET A 11 -18.56 -1.82 -0.81
CA MET A 11 -17.18 -2.25 -1.05
C MET A 11 -17.05 -3.38 -2.08
N LEU A 12 -18.15 -4.01 -2.50
CA LEU A 12 -18.10 -5.20 -3.36
C LEU A 12 -17.48 -4.91 -4.73
N GLU A 13 -17.88 -3.83 -5.36
CA GLU A 13 -17.41 -3.46 -6.70
C GLU A 13 -15.90 -3.20 -6.67
N ASP A 14 -15.43 -2.41 -5.72
CA ASP A 14 -14.00 -2.11 -5.54
C ASP A 14 -13.19 -3.37 -5.23
N HIS A 15 -13.71 -4.25 -4.36
CA HIS A 15 -13.01 -5.49 -4.00
C HIS A 15 -12.84 -6.44 -5.19
N PHE A 16 -13.89 -6.59 -6.02
CA PHE A 16 -13.87 -7.53 -7.14
C PHE A 16 -13.30 -6.93 -8.44
N ALA A 17 -13.06 -5.61 -8.51
CA ALA A 17 -12.49 -4.96 -9.69
C ALA A 17 -11.11 -5.53 -10.08
N ASP A 18 -10.26 -5.78 -9.07
CA ASP A 18 -8.90 -6.30 -9.25
C ASP A 18 -8.75 -7.76 -8.77
N TYR A 19 -9.86 -8.42 -8.39
CA TYR A 19 -9.83 -9.77 -7.87
C TYR A 19 -9.64 -10.82 -8.97
N SER A 20 -8.66 -11.68 -8.79
CA SER A 20 -8.43 -12.84 -9.68
C SER A 20 -8.59 -14.15 -8.91
N LYS A 21 -9.76 -14.77 -9.03
CA LYS A 21 -10.06 -16.07 -8.41
C LYS A 21 -9.03 -17.15 -8.73
N ALA A 22 -8.50 -17.16 -9.95
CA ALA A 22 -7.53 -18.15 -10.38
C ALA A 22 -6.20 -18.01 -9.63
N ILE A 23 -5.76 -16.78 -9.40
CA ILE A 23 -4.55 -16.47 -8.62
C ILE A 23 -4.80 -16.75 -7.14
N ASP A 24 -5.89 -16.23 -6.59
CA ASP A 24 -6.23 -16.37 -5.17
C ASP A 24 -6.33 -17.84 -4.74
N LYS A 25 -6.94 -18.68 -5.58
CA LYS A 25 -7.01 -20.14 -5.35
C LYS A 25 -5.62 -20.79 -5.26
N GLN A 26 -4.69 -20.41 -6.12
CA GLN A 26 -3.31 -20.92 -6.09
C GLN A 26 -2.55 -20.43 -4.86
N VAL A 27 -2.70 -19.13 -4.54
CA VAL A 27 -2.11 -18.54 -3.32
C VAL A 27 -2.67 -19.22 -2.07
N PHE A 28 -3.98 -19.43 -2.00
CA PHE A 28 -4.61 -20.15 -0.89
C PHE A 28 -4.03 -21.55 -0.70
N ALA A 29 -3.89 -22.33 -1.76
CA ALA A 29 -3.32 -23.69 -1.68
C ALA A 29 -1.87 -23.66 -1.16
N ALA A 30 -1.03 -22.79 -1.72
CA ALA A 30 0.37 -22.65 -1.32
C ALA A 30 0.53 -22.13 0.12
N MET A 31 -0.27 -21.14 0.52
CA MET A 31 -0.24 -20.60 1.88
C MET A 31 -0.76 -21.62 2.91
N LEU A 32 -1.75 -22.41 2.56
CA LEU A 32 -2.26 -23.46 3.44
C LEU A 32 -1.22 -24.59 3.63
N GLU A 33 -0.51 -24.96 2.56
CA GLU A 33 0.60 -25.90 2.65
C GLU A 33 1.70 -25.36 3.56
N ALA A 34 2.17 -24.14 3.35
CA ALA A 34 3.17 -23.51 4.21
C ALA A 34 2.69 -23.42 5.66
N TYR A 35 1.44 -22.98 5.87
CA TYR A 35 0.86 -22.91 7.22
C TYR A 35 0.85 -24.26 7.93
N TYR A 36 0.48 -25.33 7.24
CA TYR A 36 0.42 -26.67 7.84
C TYR A 36 1.79 -27.31 8.03
N THR A 37 2.75 -27.07 7.12
CA THR A 37 4.08 -27.67 7.18
C THR A 37 5.03 -26.94 8.12
N ASP A 38 4.95 -25.62 8.18
CA ASP A 38 5.92 -24.80 8.91
C ASP A 38 5.51 -24.52 10.35
N LEU A 39 4.21 -24.58 10.68
CA LEU A 39 3.76 -24.45 12.05
C LEU A 39 4.02 -25.71 12.88
N PRO A 40 4.57 -25.57 14.11
CA PRO A 40 4.64 -26.66 15.06
C PRO A 40 3.26 -27.30 15.28
N LYS A 41 3.22 -28.61 15.45
CA LYS A 41 1.94 -29.35 15.54
C LYS A 41 1.04 -28.87 16.67
N GLU A 42 1.64 -28.47 17.77
CA GLU A 42 0.93 -27.88 18.94
C GLU A 42 0.27 -26.53 18.64
N ASN A 43 0.69 -25.86 17.58
CA ASN A 43 0.16 -24.57 17.13
C ASN A 43 -0.77 -24.68 15.91
N GLN A 44 -1.09 -25.91 15.49
CA GLN A 44 -1.99 -26.12 14.36
C GLN A 44 -3.44 -26.19 14.83
N PRO A 45 -4.36 -25.34 14.29
CA PRO A 45 -5.77 -25.38 14.66
C PRO A 45 -6.42 -26.70 14.25
N GLU A 46 -7.28 -27.23 15.12
CA GLU A 46 -7.90 -28.55 14.93
C GLU A 46 -8.62 -28.69 13.59
N TYR A 47 -9.43 -27.70 13.21
CA TYR A 47 -10.17 -27.73 11.94
C TYR A 47 -9.23 -27.74 10.72
N VAL A 48 -8.11 -27.01 10.77
CA VAL A 48 -7.11 -27.02 9.70
C VAL A 48 -6.52 -28.42 9.54
N VAL A 49 -6.10 -29.03 10.67
CA VAL A 49 -5.55 -30.40 10.68
C VAL A 49 -6.55 -31.40 10.13
N GLU A 50 -7.82 -31.34 10.59
CA GLU A 50 -8.89 -32.23 10.12
C GLU A 50 -9.08 -32.11 8.60
N MET A 51 -9.16 -30.89 8.08
CA MET A 51 -9.40 -30.68 6.66
C MET A 51 -8.21 -31.12 5.80
N VAL A 52 -6.97 -30.75 6.18
CA VAL A 52 -5.78 -31.18 5.43
C VAL A 52 -5.67 -32.70 5.41
N GLN A 53 -5.95 -33.40 6.51
CA GLN A 53 -5.96 -34.86 6.54
C GLN A 53 -7.08 -35.45 5.70
N LYS A 54 -8.28 -34.90 5.73
CA LYS A 54 -9.43 -35.30 4.91
C LYS A 54 -9.12 -35.24 3.41
N TYR A 55 -8.40 -34.20 2.99
CA TYR A 55 -7.95 -34.03 1.61
C TYR A 55 -6.61 -34.74 1.32
N LYS A 56 -6.04 -35.47 2.29
CA LYS A 56 -4.79 -36.21 2.15
C LYS A 56 -3.61 -35.35 1.72
N MET A 57 -3.55 -34.12 2.21
CA MET A 57 -2.55 -33.10 1.85
C MET A 57 -2.59 -32.67 0.37
N ASP A 58 -3.70 -32.88 -0.31
CA ASP A 58 -3.95 -32.34 -1.64
C ASP A 58 -4.54 -30.93 -1.49
N TYR A 59 -3.65 -29.95 -1.34
CA TYR A 59 -3.99 -28.56 -1.08
C TYR A 59 -4.70 -27.89 -2.27
N GLU A 60 -4.33 -28.25 -3.49
CA GLU A 60 -4.98 -27.74 -4.71
C GLU A 60 -6.44 -28.19 -4.79
N LYS A 61 -6.67 -29.49 -4.56
CA LYS A 61 -8.04 -30.03 -4.52
C LYS A 61 -8.86 -29.44 -3.37
N MET A 62 -8.24 -29.22 -2.22
CA MET A 62 -8.90 -28.57 -1.09
C MET A 62 -9.30 -27.12 -1.43
N ALA A 63 -8.38 -26.37 -2.06
CA ALA A 63 -8.65 -25.04 -2.55
C ALA A 63 -9.83 -25.02 -3.54
N GLU A 64 -9.80 -25.92 -4.53
CA GLU A 64 -10.85 -26.06 -5.53
C GLU A 64 -12.23 -26.29 -4.91
N ASP A 65 -12.30 -27.23 -3.96
CA ASP A 65 -13.55 -27.57 -3.27
C ASP A 65 -14.03 -26.46 -2.32
N PHE A 66 -13.10 -25.76 -1.66
CA PHE A 66 -13.44 -24.68 -0.74
C PHE A 66 -13.98 -23.47 -1.49
N PHE A 67 -13.29 -23.03 -2.55
CA PHE A 67 -13.79 -21.94 -3.40
C PHE A 67 -15.14 -22.25 -4.01
N LYS A 68 -15.36 -23.47 -4.50
CA LYS A 68 -16.65 -23.87 -5.07
C LYS A 68 -17.82 -23.91 -4.08
N LYS A 69 -17.53 -24.07 -2.77
CA LYS A 69 -18.56 -24.21 -1.73
C LYS A 69 -18.75 -22.95 -0.90
N SER A 70 -17.87 -22.00 -1.03
CA SER A 70 -17.89 -20.75 -0.26
C SER A 70 -18.86 -19.75 -0.87
N ILE A 71 -19.60 -19.05 0.01
CA ILE A 71 -20.41 -17.88 -0.37
C ILE A 71 -19.52 -16.67 -0.78
N PHE A 72 -18.21 -16.74 -0.53
CA PHE A 72 -17.26 -15.68 -0.87
C PHE A 72 -16.57 -15.91 -2.23
N ASP A 73 -17.07 -16.83 -3.04
CA ASP A 73 -16.45 -17.28 -4.29
C ASP A 73 -16.55 -16.26 -5.43
N SER A 74 -17.58 -15.43 -5.45
CA SER A 74 -17.81 -14.41 -6.48
C SER A 74 -18.60 -13.21 -5.95
N GLN A 75 -18.54 -12.10 -6.70
CA GLN A 75 -19.31 -10.89 -6.38
C GLN A 75 -20.81 -11.18 -6.32
N GLU A 76 -21.33 -11.98 -7.26
CA GLU A 76 -22.74 -12.33 -7.33
C GLU A 76 -23.21 -13.16 -6.11
N GLU A 77 -22.40 -14.11 -5.67
CA GLU A 77 -22.72 -14.93 -4.49
C GLU A 77 -22.70 -14.11 -3.22
N VAL A 78 -21.69 -13.25 -3.03
CA VAL A 78 -21.65 -12.33 -1.87
C VAL A 78 -22.83 -11.36 -1.91
N ALA A 79 -23.15 -10.75 -3.05
CA ALA A 79 -24.26 -9.84 -3.21
C ALA A 79 -25.59 -10.54 -2.88
N SER A 80 -25.81 -11.74 -3.40
CA SER A 80 -27.00 -12.57 -3.11
C SER A 80 -27.11 -12.91 -1.62
N PHE A 81 -25.99 -13.27 -0.98
CA PHE A 81 -25.95 -13.53 0.45
C PHE A 81 -26.32 -12.29 1.28
N LEU A 82 -25.83 -11.09 0.87
CA LEU A 82 -26.10 -9.83 1.56
C LEU A 82 -27.55 -9.36 1.44
N GLU A 83 -28.33 -9.88 0.50
CA GLU A 83 -29.78 -9.63 0.46
C GLU A 83 -30.53 -10.27 1.65
N LYS A 84 -30.08 -11.43 2.11
CA LYS A 84 -30.65 -12.14 3.26
C LYS A 84 -29.56 -12.79 4.11
N PRO A 85 -28.74 -12.00 4.82
CA PRO A 85 -27.61 -12.53 5.57
C PRO A 85 -28.05 -13.47 6.70
N SER A 86 -27.32 -14.57 6.85
CA SER A 86 -27.62 -15.64 7.82
C SER A 86 -26.36 -16.12 8.53
N ALA A 87 -26.30 -15.96 9.84
CA ALA A 87 -25.22 -16.51 10.66
C ALA A 87 -25.06 -18.03 10.50
N LYS A 88 -26.17 -18.75 10.28
CA LYS A 88 -26.14 -20.20 10.03
C LYS A 88 -25.48 -20.55 8.71
N THR A 89 -25.62 -19.71 7.69
CA THR A 89 -24.97 -19.90 6.40
C THR A 89 -23.48 -19.64 6.51
N ILE A 90 -23.06 -18.53 7.13
CA ILE A 90 -21.65 -18.23 7.37
C ILE A 90 -20.97 -19.34 8.19
N ALA A 91 -21.61 -19.80 9.27
CA ALA A 91 -21.05 -20.83 10.14
C ALA A 91 -20.81 -22.19 9.44
N LYS A 92 -21.42 -22.41 8.27
CA LYS A 92 -21.23 -23.63 7.45
C LYS A 92 -20.25 -23.42 6.29
N ASP A 93 -19.90 -22.19 6.02
CA ASP A 93 -18.98 -21.85 4.94
C ASP A 93 -17.57 -22.38 5.24
N PRO A 94 -16.93 -23.12 4.33
CA PRO A 94 -15.63 -23.75 4.59
C PRO A 94 -14.49 -22.73 4.73
N MET A 95 -14.53 -21.63 3.99
CA MET A 95 -13.53 -20.54 4.11
C MET A 95 -13.66 -19.82 5.46
N TYR A 96 -14.89 -19.52 5.86
CA TYR A 96 -15.15 -18.95 7.18
C TYR A 96 -14.69 -19.86 8.31
N GLN A 97 -15.00 -21.16 8.24
CA GLN A 97 -14.59 -22.13 9.27
C GLN A 97 -13.06 -22.22 9.39
N LEU A 98 -12.35 -22.26 8.25
CA LEU A 98 -10.90 -22.29 8.22
C LEU A 98 -10.30 -21.03 8.84
N MET A 99 -10.72 -19.87 8.36
CA MET A 99 -10.26 -18.57 8.85
C MET A 99 -10.58 -18.37 10.33
N ASN A 100 -11.80 -18.68 10.74
CA ASN A 100 -12.22 -18.54 12.13
C ASN A 100 -11.45 -19.48 13.06
N SER A 101 -11.18 -20.70 12.66
CA SER A 101 -10.36 -21.67 13.43
C SER A 101 -8.94 -21.15 13.61
N ALA A 102 -8.29 -20.71 12.53
CA ALA A 102 -6.94 -20.16 12.59
C ALA A 102 -6.86 -18.89 13.45
N TYR A 103 -7.79 -17.95 13.24
CA TYR A 103 -7.84 -16.70 13.98
C TYR A 103 -8.13 -16.90 15.46
N THR A 104 -9.07 -17.77 15.80
CA THR A 104 -9.42 -18.07 17.21
C THR A 104 -8.23 -18.72 17.92
N HIS A 105 -7.56 -19.68 17.28
CA HIS A 105 -6.37 -20.31 17.82
C HIS A 105 -5.24 -19.30 18.05
N TYR A 106 -4.98 -18.43 17.07
CA TYR A 106 -4.02 -17.35 17.23
C TYR A 106 -4.37 -16.45 18.41
N LYS A 107 -5.61 -15.98 18.50
CA LYS A 107 -6.07 -15.04 19.54
C LYS A 107 -6.07 -15.64 20.94
N GLU A 108 -6.47 -16.91 21.06
CA GLU A 108 -6.69 -17.54 22.37
C GLU A 108 -5.45 -18.30 22.88
N THR A 109 -4.57 -18.72 21.99
CA THR A 109 -3.41 -19.57 22.34
C THR A 109 -2.08 -18.88 22.06
N ILE A 110 -1.85 -18.44 20.83
CA ILE A 110 -0.54 -17.95 20.40
C ILE A 110 -0.27 -16.52 20.93
N ALA A 111 -1.19 -15.59 20.70
CA ALA A 111 -0.99 -14.20 21.08
C ALA A 111 -0.82 -14.00 22.61
N PRO A 112 -1.59 -14.68 23.49
CA PRO A 112 -1.36 -14.60 24.93
C PRO A 112 -0.01 -15.19 25.36
N ALA A 113 0.41 -16.32 24.76
CA ALA A 113 1.69 -16.95 25.06
C ALA A 113 2.88 -16.07 24.64
N ALA A 114 2.76 -15.37 23.51
CA ALA A 114 3.80 -14.47 23.00
C ALA A 114 3.88 -13.13 23.74
N LYS A 115 2.88 -12.75 24.52
CA LYS A 115 2.76 -11.41 25.13
C LYS A 115 3.95 -11.04 26.01
N GLU A 116 4.38 -11.93 26.89
CA GLU A 116 5.50 -11.66 27.79
C GLU A 116 6.81 -11.44 27.03
N GLU A 117 7.06 -12.26 26.01
CA GLU A 117 8.24 -12.13 25.18
C GLU A 117 8.20 -10.84 24.32
N ALA A 118 7.03 -10.46 23.81
CA ALA A 118 6.85 -9.20 23.10
C ALA A 118 7.15 -7.98 23.99
N GLU A 119 6.72 -8.00 25.26
CA GLU A 119 7.04 -6.95 26.23
C GLU A 119 8.54 -6.87 26.54
N LYS A 120 9.22 -8.02 26.67
CA LYS A 120 10.68 -8.10 26.86
C LYS A 120 11.41 -7.55 25.63
N LEU A 121 10.96 -7.94 24.43
CA LEU A 121 11.52 -7.46 23.17
C LEU A 121 11.41 -5.93 23.07
N GLN A 122 10.22 -5.38 23.25
CA GLN A 122 9.97 -3.94 23.22
C GLN A 122 10.85 -3.16 24.21
N ARG A 123 11.05 -3.72 25.42
CA ARG A 123 11.97 -3.12 26.41
C ARG A 123 13.41 -3.17 25.93
N SER A 124 13.83 -4.29 25.35
CA SER A 124 15.20 -4.49 24.86
C SER A 124 15.51 -3.56 23.69
N GLU A 125 14.59 -3.38 22.75
CA GLU A 125 14.71 -2.43 21.63
C GLU A 125 14.90 -1.00 22.14
N ARG A 126 14.08 -0.56 23.09
CA ARG A 126 14.26 0.77 23.71
C ARG A 126 15.62 0.96 24.37
N LEU A 127 16.13 -0.07 25.05
CA LEU A 127 17.45 -0.03 25.69
C LEU A 127 18.58 -0.04 24.65
N PHE A 128 18.42 -0.81 23.56
CA PHE A 128 19.33 -0.86 22.45
C PHE A 128 19.47 0.52 21.77
N VAL A 129 18.33 1.13 21.41
CA VAL A 129 18.33 2.48 20.82
C VAL A 129 18.91 3.52 21.78
N LYS A 130 18.62 3.42 23.09
CA LYS A 130 19.25 4.27 24.12
C LYS A 130 20.78 4.12 24.13
N GLY A 131 21.27 2.88 23.99
CA GLY A 131 22.69 2.58 23.90
C GLY A 131 23.34 3.21 22.65
N LEU A 132 22.71 3.02 21.47
CA LEU A 132 23.18 3.63 20.22
C LEU A 132 23.27 5.16 20.30
N ARG A 133 22.28 5.81 20.90
CA ARG A 133 22.27 7.27 21.09
C ARG A 133 23.35 7.72 22.09
N ALA A 134 23.64 6.93 23.11
CA ALA A 134 24.70 7.24 24.07
C ALA A 134 26.11 7.10 23.46
N MET A 135 26.29 6.11 22.57
CA MET A 135 27.55 5.89 21.85
C MET A 135 27.80 7.00 20.82
N ASN A 136 26.79 7.49 20.15
CA ASN A 136 26.90 8.45 19.04
C ASN A 136 26.16 9.76 19.36
N LYS A 137 26.61 10.47 20.38
CA LYS A 137 25.92 11.67 20.92
C LYS A 137 25.67 12.79 19.90
N ASN A 138 26.48 12.87 18.85
CA ASN A 138 26.39 13.91 17.81
C ASN A 138 25.62 13.46 16.57
N LYS A 139 25.17 12.18 16.51
CA LYS A 139 24.38 11.68 15.40
C LYS A 139 22.91 11.99 15.65
N ALA A 140 22.25 12.62 14.68
CA ALA A 140 20.80 12.73 14.65
C ALA A 140 20.21 11.37 14.23
N TYR A 141 19.21 10.91 14.97
CA TYR A 141 18.45 9.71 14.64
C TYR A 141 17.01 10.13 14.33
N ALA A 142 16.51 9.76 13.17
CA ALA A 142 15.12 9.94 12.83
C ALA A 142 14.24 8.98 13.66
N PRO A 143 13.10 9.41 14.20
CA PRO A 143 12.14 8.52 14.83
C PRO A 143 11.30 7.81 13.77
N ASP A 144 10.81 6.60 14.11
CA ASP A 144 9.75 5.97 13.33
C ASP A 144 8.44 6.76 13.46
N ALA A 145 7.55 6.58 12.48
CA ALA A 145 6.21 7.17 12.52
C ALA A 145 5.41 6.62 13.71
N ASN A 146 4.96 7.51 14.61
CA ASN A 146 4.29 7.17 15.86
C ASN A 146 3.08 8.06 16.14
N SER A 147 2.43 8.57 15.09
CA SER A 147 1.31 9.52 15.16
C SER A 147 1.67 10.91 15.73
N THR A 148 2.96 11.22 15.86
CA THR A 148 3.41 12.59 16.13
C THR A 148 3.98 13.23 14.87
N MET A 149 4.06 14.57 14.85
CA MET A 149 4.63 15.28 13.71
C MET A 149 6.09 14.88 13.52
N ARG A 150 6.43 14.45 12.29
CA ARG A 150 7.80 14.20 11.83
C ARG A 150 8.16 15.25 10.80
N PHE A 151 9.34 15.82 10.94
CA PHE A 151 9.89 16.79 10.01
C PHE A 151 11.10 16.22 9.28
N THR A 152 11.09 16.28 7.96
CA THR A 152 12.22 15.94 7.11
C THR A 152 12.58 17.15 6.24
N TYR A 153 13.83 17.28 5.86
CA TYR A 153 14.31 18.41 5.05
C TYR A 153 15.33 17.94 4.02
N GLY A 154 15.42 18.66 2.93
CA GLY A 154 16.33 18.37 1.83
C GLY A 154 16.31 19.50 0.80
N GLN A 155 16.82 19.20 -0.37
CA GLN A 155 16.91 20.13 -1.49
C GLN A 155 16.28 19.51 -2.73
N VAL A 156 15.69 20.33 -3.58
CA VAL A 156 15.33 19.93 -4.94
C VAL A 156 16.63 19.61 -5.69
N LYS A 157 16.75 18.38 -6.18
CA LYS A 157 17.99 17.89 -6.76
C LYS A 157 17.72 16.75 -7.75
N ASP A 158 18.34 16.82 -8.92
CA ASP A 158 18.44 15.71 -9.87
C ASP A 158 19.33 14.57 -9.32
N TYR A 159 19.45 13.47 -10.04
CA TYR A 159 20.36 12.39 -9.67
C TYR A 159 20.85 11.58 -10.89
N TYR A 160 21.91 10.84 -10.66
CA TYR A 160 22.57 10.02 -11.66
C TYR A 160 22.58 8.56 -11.17
N PRO A 161 21.62 7.72 -11.61
CA PRO A 161 21.50 6.34 -11.11
C PRO A 161 22.62 5.43 -11.62
N ARG A 162 23.23 5.80 -12.74
CA ARG A 162 24.37 5.10 -13.35
C ARG A 162 25.09 5.98 -14.36
N ASP A 163 26.21 5.52 -14.88
CA ASP A 163 27.01 6.23 -15.89
C ASP A 163 26.15 6.64 -17.10
N ALA A 164 26.35 7.87 -17.56
CA ALA A 164 25.65 8.51 -18.67
C ALA A 164 24.11 8.65 -18.54
N VAL A 165 23.51 8.38 -17.38
CA VAL A 165 22.07 8.57 -17.14
C VAL A 165 21.86 9.65 -16.09
N LYS A 166 21.10 10.68 -16.46
CA LYS A 166 20.63 11.73 -15.56
C LYS A 166 19.12 11.78 -15.52
N TYR A 167 18.53 11.69 -14.33
CA TYR A 167 17.14 12.04 -14.11
C TYR A 167 17.03 13.49 -13.65
N ASN A 168 16.22 14.26 -14.39
CA ASN A 168 15.96 15.66 -14.06
C ASN A 168 15.14 15.78 -12.78
N TYR A 169 15.27 16.91 -12.11
CA TYR A 169 14.54 17.18 -10.86
C TYR A 169 13.05 17.46 -11.05
N ILE A 170 12.57 17.63 -12.28
CA ILE A 170 11.15 17.83 -12.61
C ILE A 170 10.69 16.87 -13.70
N THR A 171 9.37 16.60 -13.70
CA THR A 171 8.62 16.07 -14.84
C THR A 171 7.56 17.06 -15.27
N THR A 172 7.16 17.02 -16.55
CA THR A 172 6.19 17.95 -17.11
C THR A 172 4.95 17.23 -17.61
N ALA A 173 3.89 17.99 -17.89
CA ALA A 173 2.64 17.46 -18.43
C ALA A 173 2.81 16.70 -19.76
N GLN A 174 3.89 16.95 -20.51
CA GLN A 174 4.20 16.18 -21.70
C GLN A 174 4.37 14.69 -21.40
N GLY A 175 4.99 14.34 -20.27
CA GLY A 175 5.16 12.96 -19.82
C GLY A 175 3.83 12.22 -19.57
N ILE A 176 2.75 12.92 -19.28
CA ILE A 176 1.41 12.32 -19.16
C ILE A 176 0.96 11.76 -20.51
N LEU A 177 1.15 12.53 -21.59
CA LEU A 177 0.78 12.10 -22.94
C LEU A 177 1.69 10.97 -23.48
N GLU A 178 2.96 10.98 -23.07
CA GLU A 178 3.93 9.95 -23.47
C GLU A 178 3.63 8.58 -22.82
N LYS A 179 3.01 8.59 -21.65
CA LYS A 179 2.63 7.38 -20.90
C LYS A 179 1.19 6.92 -21.19
N GLU A 180 0.43 7.66 -21.96
CA GLU A 180 -0.96 7.32 -22.24
C GLU A 180 -1.07 5.93 -22.88
N ASP A 181 -1.90 5.07 -22.28
CA ASP A 181 -2.32 3.79 -22.84
C ASP A 181 -3.83 3.61 -22.62
N PRO A 182 -4.63 3.76 -23.69
CA PRO A 182 -6.09 3.61 -23.61
C PRO A 182 -6.56 2.19 -23.26
N ASN A 183 -5.67 1.20 -23.35
CA ASN A 183 -5.99 -0.20 -23.00
C ASN A 183 -5.65 -0.53 -21.54
N ASN A 184 -4.97 0.37 -20.84
CA ASN A 184 -4.65 0.21 -19.43
C ASN A 184 -5.36 1.28 -18.61
N PRO A 185 -6.34 0.92 -17.74
CA PRO A 185 -7.12 1.88 -16.94
C PRO A 185 -6.26 2.86 -16.13
N GLU A 186 -5.08 2.44 -15.68
CA GLU A 186 -4.15 3.30 -14.92
C GLU A 186 -3.53 4.42 -15.75
N PHE A 187 -3.48 4.26 -17.08
CA PHE A 187 -2.82 5.19 -18.00
C PHE A 187 -3.79 5.88 -18.98
N VAL A 188 -5.10 5.76 -18.75
CA VAL A 188 -6.10 6.50 -19.52
C VAL A 188 -6.04 7.98 -19.15
N VAL A 189 -5.79 8.83 -20.16
CA VAL A 189 -5.82 10.29 -19.98
C VAL A 189 -7.18 10.83 -20.40
N PRO A 190 -7.93 11.53 -19.51
CA PRO A 190 -9.21 12.14 -19.85
C PRO A 190 -9.06 13.13 -21.00
N GLU A 191 -9.96 13.10 -22.00
CA GLU A 191 -9.90 13.92 -23.21
C GLU A 191 -9.80 15.43 -22.94
N LYS A 192 -10.46 15.92 -21.89
CA LYS A 192 -10.35 17.33 -21.48
C LYS A 192 -8.92 17.66 -21.05
N LEU A 193 -8.29 16.78 -20.24
CA LEU A 193 -6.92 16.97 -19.79
C LEU A 193 -5.94 16.91 -20.96
N LYS A 194 -6.10 15.93 -21.85
CA LYS A 194 -5.31 15.80 -23.08
C LYS A 194 -5.38 17.06 -23.93
N THR A 195 -6.58 17.60 -24.15
CA THR A 195 -6.80 18.83 -24.90
C THR A 195 -6.09 20.02 -24.26
N LEU A 196 -6.18 20.20 -22.95
CA LEU A 196 -5.50 21.28 -22.21
C LEU A 196 -3.98 21.19 -22.38
N ILE A 197 -3.42 19.97 -22.26
CA ILE A 197 -1.97 19.74 -22.40
C ILE A 197 -1.50 20.02 -23.84
N GLN A 198 -2.18 19.50 -24.83
CA GLN A 198 -1.84 19.68 -26.25
C GLN A 198 -1.90 21.16 -26.67
N LYS A 199 -2.85 21.90 -26.17
CA LYS A 199 -2.99 23.35 -26.42
C LYS A 199 -2.06 24.20 -25.56
N LYS A 200 -1.36 23.61 -24.59
CA LYS A 200 -0.58 24.31 -23.55
C LYS A 200 -1.39 25.36 -22.82
N ASP A 201 -2.70 25.11 -22.62
CA ASP A 201 -3.58 26.01 -21.88
C ASP A 201 -3.38 25.88 -20.36
N TYR A 202 -2.19 26.23 -19.91
CA TYR A 202 -1.79 26.11 -18.52
C TYR A 202 -2.08 27.37 -17.68
N GLY A 203 -2.40 28.50 -18.33
CA GLY A 203 -2.65 29.77 -17.66
C GLY A 203 -1.49 30.18 -16.76
N GLN A 204 -1.81 30.59 -15.55
CA GLN A 204 -0.83 31.04 -14.54
C GLN A 204 0.02 29.91 -13.92
N TYR A 205 -0.27 28.66 -14.26
CA TYR A 205 0.39 27.49 -13.66
C TYR A 205 1.64 27.03 -14.43
N ALA A 206 1.90 27.63 -15.61
CA ALA A 206 3.12 27.37 -16.36
C ALA A 206 4.35 27.93 -15.62
N ASN A 207 5.50 27.24 -15.78
CA ASN A 207 6.80 27.77 -15.38
C ASN A 207 7.28 28.87 -16.35
N ALA A 208 8.48 29.42 -16.12
CA ALA A 208 9.04 30.47 -16.97
C ALA A 208 9.31 30.01 -18.42
N GLU A 209 9.50 28.70 -18.62
CA GLU A 209 9.70 28.06 -19.90
C GLU A 209 8.38 27.73 -20.63
N GLY A 210 7.25 28.02 -20.03
CA GLY A 210 5.91 27.74 -20.57
C GLY A 210 5.47 26.27 -20.44
N GLU A 211 6.07 25.52 -19.50
CA GLU A 211 5.75 24.15 -19.24
C GLU A 211 4.92 24.02 -17.94
N LEU A 212 4.03 23.05 -17.88
CA LEU A 212 3.34 22.66 -16.65
C LEU A 212 4.14 21.56 -15.95
N VAL A 213 4.78 21.92 -14.83
CA VAL A 213 5.50 20.95 -14.00
C VAL A 213 4.50 20.10 -13.24
N VAL A 214 4.65 18.77 -13.31
CA VAL A 214 3.77 17.80 -12.63
C VAL A 214 4.37 17.35 -11.31
N ASN A 215 5.64 16.93 -11.33
CA ASN A 215 6.35 16.48 -10.15
C ASN A 215 7.74 17.11 -10.09
N PHE A 216 8.26 17.19 -8.87
CA PHE A 216 9.67 17.48 -8.62
C PHE A 216 10.23 16.49 -7.61
N ILE A 217 11.54 16.34 -7.58
CA ILE A 217 12.22 15.42 -6.67
C ILE A 217 13.16 16.16 -5.72
N THR A 218 13.25 15.64 -4.49
CA THR A 218 14.10 16.17 -3.44
C THR A 218 14.90 15.05 -2.77
N ASN A 219 15.99 15.39 -2.09
CA ASN A 219 16.76 14.41 -1.32
C ASN A 219 16.34 14.31 0.15
N ASN A 220 15.07 14.55 0.44
CA ASN A 220 14.47 14.26 1.74
C ASN A 220 14.46 12.75 2.00
N ASP A 221 14.67 12.37 3.25
CA ASP A 221 14.41 11.01 3.72
C ASP A 221 12.94 10.89 4.15
N ILE A 222 12.19 10.01 3.50
CA ILE A 222 10.79 9.73 3.80
C ILE A 222 10.55 8.23 4.00
N THR A 223 9.48 7.91 4.68
CA THR A 223 8.98 6.54 4.84
C THR A 223 7.45 6.52 4.84
N GLY A 224 6.83 5.37 5.00
CA GLY A 224 5.37 5.24 5.10
C GLY A 224 4.76 6.23 6.09
N GLY A 225 3.66 6.88 5.69
CA GLY A 225 3.00 7.95 6.43
C GLY A 225 3.35 9.36 5.97
N ASN A 226 4.38 9.55 5.15
CA ASN A 226 4.67 10.84 4.52
C ASN A 226 3.77 11.17 3.33
N SER A 227 3.13 10.17 2.73
CA SER A 227 2.22 10.35 1.59
C SER A 227 1.09 11.34 1.93
N GLY A 228 0.87 12.35 1.07
CA GLY A 228 -0.08 13.43 1.29
C GLY A 228 0.42 14.58 2.17
N SER A 229 1.62 14.49 2.73
CA SER A 229 2.19 15.57 3.56
C SER A 229 2.54 16.80 2.74
N PRO A 230 2.36 18.02 3.30
CA PRO A 230 2.72 19.25 2.62
C PRO A 230 4.26 19.39 2.50
N MET A 231 4.73 19.72 1.30
CA MET A 231 6.09 20.14 1.04
C MET A 231 6.15 21.66 1.02
N ILE A 232 7.00 22.23 1.90
CA ILE A 232 7.12 23.68 2.07
C ILE A 232 8.55 24.13 1.76
N ASN A 233 8.68 25.33 1.21
CA ASN A 233 9.98 25.94 1.00
C ASN A 233 10.52 26.65 2.27
N GLY A 234 11.74 27.22 2.19
CA GLY A 234 12.35 27.92 3.30
C GLY A 234 11.65 29.20 3.77
N LYS A 235 10.60 29.66 3.04
CA LYS A 235 9.75 30.79 3.42
C LYS A 235 8.44 30.33 4.05
N GLY A 236 8.19 29.03 4.16
CA GLY A 236 6.93 28.49 4.65
C GLY A 236 5.82 28.40 3.59
N GLU A 237 6.13 28.61 2.31
CA GLU A 237 5.15 28.51 1.22
C GLU A 237 4.97 27.05 0.80
N LEU A 238 3.71 26.65 0.58
CA LEU A 238 3.38 25.32 0.05
C LEU A 238 3.84 25.22 -1.41
N ILE A 239 4.73 24.26 -1.69
CA ILE A 239 5.28 24.04 -3.03
C ILE A 239 4.82 22.70 -3.64
N GLY A 240 4.29 21.79 -2.84
CA GLY A 240 3.84 20.50 -3.33
C GLY A 240 3.31 19.59 -2.23
N THR A 241 3.01 18.36 -2.65
CA THR A 241 2.54 17.29 -1.77
C THR A 241 3.46 16.08 -1.92
N ALA A 242 3.99 15.58 -0.81
CA ALA A 242 4.79 14.37 -0.82
C ALA A 242 3.95 13.19 -1.32
N PHE A 243 4.51 12.43 -2.26
CA PHE A 243 3.76 11.42 -2.99
C PHE A 243 4.41 10.04 -2.85
N ASP A 244 5.70 9.90 -3.20
CA ASP A 244 6.38 8.62 -3.23
C ASP A 244 7.90 8.79 -3.16
N GLY A 245 8.64 7.68 -3.13
CA GLY A 245 10.07 7.62 -3.38
C GLY A 245 10.39 7.19 -4.82
N ASN A 246 11.60 7.53 -5.29
CA ASN A 246 12.08 6.96 -6.54
C ASN A 246 12.44 5.48 -6.36
N TRP A 247 12.73 4.78 -7.48
CA TRP A 247 13.08 3.36 -7.44
C TRP A 247 14.24 3.04 -6.49
N GLU A 248 15.25 3.90 -6.47
CA GLU A 248 16.44 3.76 -5.62
C GLU A 248 16.15 3.98 -4.14
N ALA A 249 14.98 4.54 -3.79
CA ALA A 249 14.55 4.73 -2.41
C ALA A 249 13.95 3.47 -1.75
N MET A 250 13.78 2.37 -2.50
CA MET A 250 13.23 1.11 -1.98
C MET A 250 14.00 0.52 -0.79
N SER A 251 15.29 0.81 -0.69
CA SER A 251 16.15 0.40 0.44
C SER A 251 16.28 1.45 1.55
N GLY A 252 15.54 2.56 1.47
CA GLY A 252 15.67 3.72 2.35
C GLY A 252 15.51 3.41 3.83
N ASP A 253 14.62 2.49 4.18
CA ASP A 253 14.40 2.07 5.57
C ASP A 253 15.59 1.31 6.17
N ILE A 254 16.47 0.74 5.33
CA ILE A 254 17.71 0.07 5.75
C ILE A 254 18.88 1.04 5.75
N ALA A 255 19.06 1.75 4.64
CA ALA A 255 20.13 2.71 4.47
C ALA A 255 19.72 3.81 3.48
N PHE A 256 19.78 5.07 3.92
CA PHE A 256 19.46 6.21 3.08
C PHE A 256 20.70 6.72 2.34
N GLU A 257 20.66 6.66 1.01
CA GLU A 257 21.73 7.12 0.13
C GLU A 257 21.37 8.47 -0.52
N THR A 258 21.89 9.56 0.02
CA THR A 258 21.56 10.94 -0.39
C THR A 258 21.83 11.25 -1.86
N GLU A 259 22.75 10.53 -2.52
CA GLU A 259 23.07 10.77 -3.92
C GLU A 259 22.09 10.11 -4.89
N LEU A 260 21.40 9.04 -4.47
CA LEU A 260 20.50 8.24 -5.32
C LEU A 260 19.03 8.37 -4.93
N GLN A 261 18.75 8.36 -3.64
CA GLN A 261 17.37 8.32 -3.15
C GLN A 261 16.70 9.68 -3.20
N ARG A 262 15.46 9.70 -3.71
CA ARG A 262 14.68 10.93 -3.88
C ARG A 262 13.24 10.72 -3.41
N THR A 263 12.74 11.75 -2.74
CA THR A 263 11.31 11.95 -2.52
C THR A 263 10.69 12.59 -3.76
N ILE A 264 9.54 12.10 -4.18
CA ILE A 264 8.75 12.66 -5.28
C ILE A 264 7.64 13.51 -4.68
N GLY A 265 7.56 14.77 -5.08
CA GLY A 265 6.47 15.68 -4.72
C GLY A 265 5.65 16.07 -5.93
N VAL A 266 4.31 16.04 -5.80
CA VAL A 266 3.42 16.62 -6.80
C VAL A 266 3.50 18.13 -6.69
N ASP A 267 3.81 18.83 -7.78
CA ASP A 267 3.92 20.30 -7.79
C ASP A 267 2.57 20.94 -7.51
N ILE A 268 2.54 21.90 -6.60
CA ILE A 268 1.28 22.57 -6.21
C ILE A 268 0.61 23.28 -7.39
N ARG A 269 1.38 23.73 -8.38
CA ARG A 269 0.83 24.36 -9.59
C ARG A 269 0.05 23.38 -10.43
N TYR A 270 0.49 22.12 -10.51
CA TYR A 270 -0.28 21.06 -11.18
C TYR A 270 -1.57 20.75 -10.43
N THR A 271 -1.53 20.65 -9.11
CA THR A 271 -2.74 20.46 -8.29
C THR A 271 -3.75 21.58 -8.53
N LEU A 272 -3.30 22.83 -8.49
CA LEU A 272 -4.16 23.99 -8.73
C LEU A 272 -4.66 24.07 -10.19
N PHE A 273 -3.85 23.70 -11.16
CA PHE A 273 -4.28 23.56 -12.57
C PHE A 273 -5.40 22.53 -12.74
N ILE A 274 -5.30 21.40 -12.05
CA ILE A 274 -6.37 20.38 -12.10
C ILE A 274 -7.66 20.93 -11.48
N ILE A 275 -7.59 21.63 -10.37
CA ILE A 275 -8.77 22.21 -9.71
C ILE A 275 -9.41 23.28 -10.61
N ASP A 276 -8.65 24.24 -11.08
CA ASP A 276 -9.13 25.38 -11.87
C ASP A 276 -9.50 24.97 -13.32
N LYS A 277 -8.51 24.55 -14.10
CA LYS A 277 -8.69 24.37 -15.54
C LYS A 277 -9.37 23.05 -15.91
N PHE A 278 -9.03 21.97 -15.22
CA PHE A 278 -9.59 20.65 -15.54
C PHE A 278 -10.95 20.45 -14.84
N ALA A 279 -11.06 20.66 -13.53
CA ALA A 279 -12.32 20.53 -12.81
C ALA A 279 -13.25 21.75 -13.01
N GLY A 280 -12.71 22.95 -13.14
CA GLY A 280 -13.47 24.17 -13.37
C GLY A 280 -14.08 24.72 -12.07
N ALA A 281 -13.38 24.55 -10.95
CA ALA A 281 -13.80 24.99 -9.63
C ALA A 281 -13.24 26.38 -9.28
#